data_494038904044a3648663dc42a066e565
#
_entry.id   494038904044a3648663dc42a066e565
#
_cell.length_a   1.000
_cell.length_b   1.000
_cell.length_c   1.000
_cell.angle_alpha   90.00
_cell.angle_beta   90.00
_cell.angle_gamma   90.00
#
_symmetry.space_group_name_H-M   'P 1'
#
loop_
_entity.id
_entity.type
_entity.pdbx_description
1 polymer ?
#
loop_
_entity_poly.entity_id
_entity_poly.type
_entity_poly.pdbx_seq_one_letter_code
_entity_poly.pdbx_strand_id
1 'polypeptide(L)'
;MTLNYPGAAIFWSYIVAALTLTTTILHGLYSQYRAHAPLSPQRKRQLLSFSSLALLSFTVLSINMLNVLIQSFALWSIPRPTLGLFSAYPAEIYIWSTTSTLFLDFGEAIVANSARFFWTQSALLLTLSVNFLMALKGRRHNVPNLWEYFALGQILPISFALGLFYCAMTLATADGKKQVRVKRFWAVATIALYCSCLANAQLVGGSVWLMPLILAARALLLVPFYLATEIEEEKVKHDEEQLLSSGVQRIVLLTSTVMTLIKSMQIIQEGWTLQGLGRELLSHPAVSSLGVDFLLSIISFTWWSITDYRTR
;
A
#
# COMPACT_ATOMS: atom_id res chain seq x y z
N MET A 1 24.52 6.97 -23.20
CA MET A 1 23.44 6.56 -22.28
C MET A 1 23.96 5.47 -21.38
N THR A 2 23.91 5.68 -20.08
CA THR A 2 24.25 4.63 -19.10
C THR A 2 23.09 3.62 -19.02
N LEU A 3 23.41 2.35 -19.18
CA LEU A 3 22.42 1.27 -19.08
C LEU A 3 21.99 1.08 -17.63
N ASN A 4 20.69 1.08 -17.38
CA ASN A 4 20.06 0.90 -16.06
C ASN A 4 19.47 -0.51 -15.94
N TYR A 5 20.30 -1.53 -15.99
CA TYR A 5 19.86 -2.92 -15.83
C TYR A 5 19.14 -3.20 -14.52
N PRO A 6 19.57 -2.63 -13.35
CA PRO A 6 18.82 -2.82 -12.11
C PRO A 6 17.38 -2.28 -12.17
N GLY A 7 17.21 -1.09 -12.77
CA GLY A 7 15.86 -0.51 -12.96
C GLY A 7 14.98 -1.37 -13.85
N ALA A 8 15.51 -1.88 -14.97
CA ALA A 8 14.79 -2.79 -15.85
C ALA A 8 14.42 -4.11 -15.15
N ALA A 9 15.34 -4.71 -14.39
CA ALA A 9 15.08 -5.93 -13.64
C ALA A 9 13.96 -5.72 -12.61
N ILE A 10 13.96 -4.60 -11.88
CA ILE A 10 12.91 -4.24 -10.95
C ILE A 10 11.58 -4.09 -11.70
N PHE A 11 11.54 -3.36 -12.81
CA PHE A 11 10.33 -3.13 -13.60
C PHE A 11 9.67 -4.45 -14.05
N TRP A 12 10.43 -5.33 -14.69
CA TRP A 12 9.89 -6.61 -15.15
C TRP A 12 9.52 -7.55 -14.01
N SER A 13 10.30 -7.55 -12.91
CA SER A 13 9.99 -8.32 -11.69
C SER A 13 8.68 -7.87 -11.07
N TYR A 14 8.38 -6.57 -11.06
CA TYR A 14 7.09 -6.04 -10.57
C TYR A 14 5.91 -6.57 -11.37
N ILE A 15 6.01 -6.59 -12.70
CA ILE A 15 4.94 -7.11 -13.57
C ILE A 15 4.68 -8.60 -13.30
N VAL A 16 5.74 -9.41 -13.30
CA VAL A 16 5.63 -10.86 -13.06
C VAL A 16 5.09 -11.14 -11.66
N ALA A 17 5.61 -10.48 -10.64
CA ALA A 17 5.17 -10.65 -9.26
C ALA A 17 3.72 -10.18 -9.06
N ALA A 18 3.30 -9.06 -9.67
CA ALA A 18 1.92 -8.58 -9.63
C ALA A 18 0.94 -9.60 -10.20
N LEU A 19 1.25 -10.16 -11.37
CA LEU A 19 0.41 -11.17 -12.02
C LEU A 19 0.35 -12.47 -11.20
N THR A 20 1.50 -12.95 -10.73
CA THR A 20 1.59 -14.19 -9.95
C THR A 20 0.84 -14.06 -8.64
N LEU A 21 1.11 -13.01 -7.84
CA LEU A 21 0.45 -12.81 -6.55
C LEU A 21 -1.06 -12.60 -6.70
N THR A 22 -1.49 -11.82 -7.69
CA THR A 22 -2.92 -11.63 -7.94
C THR A 22 -3.59 -12.95 -8.28
N THR A 23 -2.99 -13.76 -9.15
CA THR A 23 -3.54 -15.06 -9.55
C THR A 23 -3.61 -16.03 -8.38
N THR A 24 -2.55 -16.13 -7.56
CA THR A 24 -2.52 -17.03 -6.39
C THR A 24 -3.54 -16.63 -5.34
N ILE A 25 -3.67 -15.33 -5.04
CA ILE A 25 -4.67 -14.82 -4.09
C ILE A 25 -6.09 -15.08 -4.60
N LEU A 26 -6.40 -14.77 -5.85
CA LEU A 26 -7.73 -15.00 -6.43
C LEU A 26 -8.08 -16.48 -6.45
N HIS A 27 -7.13 -17.35 -6.78
CA HIS A 27 -7.31 -18.79 -6.74
C HIS A 27 -7.59 -19.28 -5.31
N GLY A 28 -6.82 -18.78 -4.33
CA GLY A 28 -7.02 -19.07 -2.91
C GLY A 28 -8.39 -18.63 -2.39
N LEU A 29 -8.83 -17.42 -2.73
CA LEU A 29 -10.15 -16.90 -2.38
C LEU A 29 -11.28 -17.72 -3.01
N TYR A 30 -11.13 -18.11 -4.26
CA TYR A 30 -12.11 -18.95 -4.95
C TYR A 30 -12.21 -20.34 -4.30
N SER A 31 -11.09 -20.95 -3.95
CA SER A 31 -11.06 -22.24 -3.24
C SER A 31 -11.75 -22.16 -1.88
N GLN A 32 -11.45 -21.11 -1.09
CA GLN A 32 -12.11 -20.86 0.21
C GLN A 32 -13.63 -20.63 0.04
N TYR A 33 -14.02 -19.83 -0.95
CA TYR A 33 -15.44 -19.62 -1.26
C TYR A 33 -16.17 -20.93 -1.52
N ARG A 34 -15.59 -21.81 -2.33
CA ARG A 34 -16.17 -23.15 -2.61
C ARG A 34 -16.26 -24.04 -1.37
N ALA A 35 -15.24 -24.00 -0.52
CA ALA A 35 -15.19 -24.84 0.69
C ALA A 35 -16.23 -24.42 1.75
N HIS A 36 -16.62 -23.12 1.78
CA HIS A 36 -17.56 -22.59 2.78
C HIS A 36 -18.99 -22.37 2.23
N ALA A 37 -19.29 -22.82 1.02
CA ALA A 37 -20.65 -22.71 0.47
C ALA A 37 -21.63 -23.69 1.19
N PRO A 38 -22.90 -23.28 1.51
CA PRO A 38 -23.52 -21.99 1.19
C PRO A 38 -23.23 -20.89 2.22
N LEU A 39 -22.75 -19.74 1.77
CA LEU A 39 -22.55 -18.57 2.63
C LEU A 39 -23.89 -17.91 3.00
N SER A 40 -23.96 -17.29 4.19
CA SER A 40 -25.10 -16.47 4.57
C SER A 40 -25.28 -15.28 3.60
N PRO A 41 -26.53 -14.78 3.41
CA PRO A 41 -26.78 -13.65 2.52
C PRO A 41 -25.95 -12.41 2.87
N GLN A 42 -25.72 -12.18 4.16
CA GLN A 42 -24.92 -11.06 4.65
C GLN A 42 -23.43 -11.20 4.23
N ARG A 43 -22.83 -12.37 4.43
CA ARG A 43 -21.43 -12.62 4.00
C ARG A 43 -21.27 -12.52 2.48
N LYS A 44 -22.26 -13.00 1.71
CA LYS A 44 -22.27 -12.82 0.24
C LYS A 44 -22.27 -11.35 -0.15
N ARG A 45 -23.09 -10.51 0.51
CA ARG A 45 -23.15 -9.07 0.26
C ARG A 45 -21.82 -8.38 0.61
N GLN A 46 -21.21 -8.73 1.74
CA GLN A 46 -19.90 -8.20 2.13
C GLN A 46 -18.82 -8.58 1.12
N LEU A 47 -18.77 -9.86 0.73
CA LEU A 47 -17.82 -10.35 -0.28
C LEU A 47 -17.97 -9.59 -1.60
N LEU A 48 -19.20 -9.42 -2.09
CA LEU A 48 -19.47 -8.67 -3.31
C LEU A 48 -19.01 -7.21 -3.20
N SER A 49 -19.30 -6.55 -2.07
CA SER A 49 -18.89 -5.16 -1.85
C SER A 49 -17.37 -4.98 -1.86
N PHE A 50 -16.64 -5.85 -1.15
CA PHE A 50 -15.17 -5.77 -1.12
C PHE A 50 -14.53 -6.17 -2.45
N SER A 51 -15.08 -7.15 -3.15
CA SER A 51 -14.63 -7.51 -4.51
C SER A 51 -14.85 -6.36 -5.49
N SER A 52 -15.99 -5.66 -5.42
CA SER A 52 -16.26 -4.49 -6.26
C SER A 52 -15.33 -3.32 -5.95
N LEU A 53 -15.04 -3.06 -4.67
CA LEU A 53 -14.07 -2.03 -4.27
C LEU A 53 -12.64 -2.39 -4.72
N ALA A 54 -12.26 -3.66 -4.61
CA ALA A 54 -10.96 -4.13 -5.10
C ALA A 54 -10.85 -3.95 -6.63
N LEU A 55 -11.88 -4.35 -7.38
CA LEU A 55 -11.91 -4.20 -8.84
C LEU A 55 -11.84 -2.72 -9.25
N LEU A 56 -12.63 -1.86 -8.59
CA LEU A 56 -12.59 -0.40 -8.83
C LEU A 56 -11.20 0.15 -8.57
N SER A 57 -10.60 -0.20 -7.42
CA SER A 57 -9.26 0.21 -7.06
C SER A 57 -8.23 -0.24 -8.11
N PHE A 58 -8.24 -1.51 -8.47
CA PHE A 58 -7.34 -2.04 -9.50
C PHE A 58 -7.48 -1.29 -10.82
N THR A 59 -8.71 -1.07 -11.29
CA THR A 59 -8.96 -0.41 -12.57
C THR A 59 -8.46 1.04 -12.57
N VAL A 60 -8.88 1.84 -11.60
CA VAL A 60 -8.53 3.28 -11.54
C VAL A 60 -7.02 3.46 -11.39
N LEU A 61 -6.38 2.67 -10.53
CA LEU A 61 -4.96 2.84 -10.25
C LEU A 61 -4.07 2.23 -11.33
N SER A 62 -4.55 1.19 -12.04
CA SER A 62 -3.88 0.68 -13.24
C SER A 62 -3.88 1.72 -14.37
N ILE A 63 -4.98 2.46 -14.54
CA ILE A 63 -5.03 3.58 -15.51
C ILE A 63 -4.02 4.67 -15.13
N ASN A 64 -3.95 5.06 -13.86
CA ASN A 64 -2.98 6.07 -13.41
C ASN A 64 -1.53 5.59 -13.62
N MET A 65 -1.23 4.33 -13.30
CA MET A 65 0.11 3.77 -13.51
C MET A 65 0.46 3.67 -15.00
N LEU A 66 -0.52 3.29 -15.83
CA LEU A 66 -0.34 3.27 -17.28
C LEU A 66 -0.01 4.68 -17.82
N ASN A 67 -0.67 5.71 -17.29
CA ASN A 67 -0.35 7.11 -17.64
C ASN A 67 1.08 7.48 -17.23
N VAL A 68 1.59 7.01 -16.08
CA VAL A 68 3.00 7.19 -15.70
C VAL A 68 3.93 6.56 -16.75
N LEU A 69 3.63 5.33 -17.17
CA LEU A 69 4.44 4.61 -18.16
C LEU A 69 4.42 5.32 -19.52
N ILE A 70 3.23 5.78 -19.97
CA ILE A 70 3.07 6.51 -21.22
C ILE A 70 3.87 7.82 -21.20
N GLN A 71 3.80 8.58 -20.10
CA GLN A 71 4.56 9.83 -19.97
C GLN A 71 6.07 9.58 -19.95
N SER A 72 6.52 8.57 -19.19
CA SER A 72 7.94 8.20 -19.16
C SER A 72 8.45 7.77 -20.55
N PHE A 73 7.68 6.96 -21.28
CA PHE A 73 8.03 6.55 -22.64
C PHE A 73 8.04 7.74 -23.60
N ALA A 74 7.04 8.62 -23.53
CA ALA A 74 6.96 9.82 -24.36
C ALA A 74 8.17 10.74 -24.15
N LEU A 75 8.55 11.03 -22.90
CA LEU A 75 9.75 11.83 -22.59
C LEU A 75 11.03 11.17 -23.10
N TRP A 76 11.15 9.86 -22.95
CA TRP A 76 12.29 9.10 -23.46
C TRP A 76 12.38 9.12 -24.99
N SER A 77 11.25 9.17 -25.67
CA SER A 77 11.16 9.14 -27.15
C SER A 77 11.35 10.49 -27.84
N ILE A 78 11.27 11.62 -27.11
CA ILE A 78 11.41 12.97 -27.70
C ILE A 78 12.58 13.11 -28.69
N PRO A 79 13.81 12.65 -28.40
CA PRO A 79 14.94 12.71 -29.33
C PRO A 79 14.92 11.62 -30.43
N ARG A 80 13.86 10.80 -30.50
CA ARG A 80 13.75 9.64 -31.38
C ARG A 80 12.43 9.66 -32.15
N PRO A 81 12.42 9.40 -33.46
CA PRO A 81 11.17 9.26 -34.21
C PRO A 81 10.53 7.92 -33.87
N THR A 82 9.84 7.84 -32.73
CA THR A 82 9.13 6.62 -32.30
C THR A 82 7.63 6.81 -32.41
N LEU A 83 6.92 5.72 -32.62
CA LEU A 83 5.49 5.60 -32.48
C LEU A 83 5.12 5.67 -30.97
N GLY A 84 3.94 5.98 -30.55
CA GLY A 84 3.57 5.97 -29.12
C GLY A 84 3.76 4.59 -28.47
N LEU A 85 3.72 4.51 -27.12
CA LEU A 85 3.97 3.29 -26.32
C LEU A 85 3.22 2.06 -26.84
N PHE A 86 1.96 2.21 -27.26
CA PHE A 86 1.12 1.10 -27.74
C PHE A 86 1.47 0.66 -29.17
N SER A 87 2.22 1.46 -29.91
CA SER A 87 2.65 1.16 -31.27
C SER A 87 4.16 0.88 -31.33
N ALA A 88 4.83 0.90 -30.18
CA ALA A 88 6.27 0.69 -30.09
C ALA A 88 6.63 -0.78 -30.38
N TYR A 89 7.73 -1.00 -31.07
CA TYR A 89 8.27 -2.34 -31.23
C TYR A 89 8.79 -2.90 -29.90
N PRO A 90 8.75 -4.22 -29.68
CA PRO A 90 9.30 -4.85 -28.47
C PRO A 90 10.73 -4.43 -28.13
N ALA A 91 11.57 -4.23 -29.16
CA ALA A 91 12.94 -3.73 -29.01
C ALA A 91 12.99 -2.31 -28.40
N GLU A 92 12.08 -1.42 -28.76
CA GLU A 92 12.01 -0.06 -28.21
C GLU A 92 11.59 -0.08 -26.74
N ILE A 93 10.60 -0.92 -26.38
CA ILE A 93 10.17 -1.11 -25.00
C ILE A 93 11.32 -1.65 -24.15
N TYR A 94 12.08 -2.62 -24.69
CA TYR A 94 13.26 -3.14 -24.01
C TYR A 94 14.34 -2.07 -23.81
N ILE A 95 14.68 -1.29 -24.85
CA ILE A 95 15.67 -0.23 -24.75
C ILE A 95 15.20 0.85 -23.78
N TRP A 96 13.92 1.24 -23.82
CA TRP A 96 13.35 2.19 -22.85
C TRP A 96 13.47 1.65 -21.42
N SER A 97 13.09 0.42 -21.17
CA SER A 97 13.14 -0.16 -19.81
C SER A 97 14.58 -0.22 -19.25
N THR A 98 15.59 -0.38 -20.13
CA THR A 98 17.01 -0.46 -19.73
C THR A 98 17.72 0.90 -19.67
N THR A 99 17.09 1.98 -20.13
CA THR A 99 17.71 3.31 -20.19
C THR A 99 16.89 4.40 -19.50
N SER A 100 15.66 4.10 -19.07
CA SER A 100 14.77 5.06 -18.39
C SER A 100 15.11 5.22 -16.90
N THR A 101 14.73 6.37 -16.37
CA THR A 101 14.82 6.74 -14.95
C THR A 101 13.45 6.63 -14.24
N LEU A 102 12.54 5.82 -14.79
CA LEU A 102 11.13 5.71 -14.40
C LEU A 102 10.88 5.75 -12.88
N PHE A 103 11.62 4.93 -12.10
CA PHE A 103 11.42 4.87 -10.65
C PHE A 103 11.94 6.11 -9.93
N LEU A 104 13.03 6.71 -10.41
CA LEU A 104 13.57 7.95 -9.87
C LEU A 104 12.60 9.09 -10.16
N ASP A 105 12.15 9.21 -11.42
CA ASP A 105 11.19 10.24 -11.85
C ASP A 105 9.88 10.14 -11.09
N PHE A 106 9.38 8.91 -10.84
CA PHE A 106 8.22 8.68 -9.98
C PHE A 106 8.48 9.16 -8.55
N GLY A 107 9.62 8.79 -7.96
CA GLY A 107 10.02 9.18 -6.61
C GLY A 107 10.14 10.70 -6.46
N GLU A 108 10.76 11.37 -7.42
CA GLU A 108 10.89 12.83 -7.42
C GLU A 108 9.55 13.55 -7.59
N ALA A 109 8.67 13.04 -8.46
CA ALA A 109 7.36 13.64 -8.69
C ALA A 109 6.50 13.67 -7.43
N ILE A 110 6.57 12.62 -6.60
CA ILE A 110 5.74 12.49 -5.38
C ILE A 110 6.26 13.31 -4.19
N VAL A 111 7.50 13.80 -4.23
CA VAL A 111 8.10 14.64 -3.18
C VAL A 111 8.36 16.08 -3.65
N ALA A 112 8.04 16.44 -4.89
CA ALA A 112 8.43 17.67 -5.57
C ALA A 112 7.99 18.96 -4.85
N ASN A 113 6.84 18.97 -4.17
CA ASN A 113 6.37 20.09 -3.37
C ASN A 113 5.54 19.61 -2.17
N SER A 114 5.24 20.50 -1.24
CA SER A 114 4.53 20.16 0.00
C SER A 114 3.13 19.60 -0.23
N ALA A 115 2.42 20.09 -1.25
CA ALA A 115 1.06 19.62 -1.56
C ALA A 115 1.05 18.21 -2.18
N ARG A 116 1.98 17.90 -3.09
CA ARG A 116 2.17 16.53 -3.61
C ARG A 116 2.59 15.57 -2.51
N PHE A 117 3.52 16.02 -1.68
CA PHE A 117 4.00 15.21 -0.58
C PHE A 117 2.93 14.96 0.50
N PHE A 118 1.99 15.88 0.69
CA PHE A 118 0.84 15.65 1.57
C PHE A 118 0.04 14.40 1.16
N TRP A 119 -0.28 14.25 -0.11
CA TRP A 119 -0.98 13.06 -0.62
C TRP A 119 -0.13 11.80 -0.49
N THR A 120 1.15 11.92 -0.82
CA THR A 120 2.12 10.83 -0.71
C THR A 120 2.27 10.37 0.75
N GLN A 121 2.53 11.29 1.67
CA GLN A 121 2.68 10.99 3.09
C GLN A 121 1.42 10.36 3.66
N SER A 122 0.24 10.88 3.31
CA SER A 122 -1.05 10.32 3.76
C SER A 122 -1.23 8.88 3.27
N ALA A 123 -0.92 8.59 2.01
CA ALA A 123 -0.97 7.25 1.46
C ALA A 123 0.01 6.30 2.16
N LEU A 124 1.23 6.74 2.41
CA LEU A 124 2.27 5.93 3.06
C LEU A 124 1.97 5.67 4.54
N LEU A 125 1.44 6.65 5.29
CA LEU A 125 0.98 6.46 6.67
C LEU A 125 -0.20 5.48 6.74
N LEU A 126 -1.11 5.54 5.77
CA LEU A 126 -2.19 4.56 5.66
C LEU A 126 -1.64 3.18 5.32
N THR A 127 -0.64 3.08 4.44
CA THR A 127 0.04 1.81 4.12
C THR A 127 0.65 1.19 5.38
N LEU A 128 1.32 1.97 6.23
CA LEU A 128 1.80 1.50 7.53
C LEU A 128 0.66 0.92 8.38
N SER A 129 -0.45 1.67 8.49
CA SER A 129 -1.63 1.26 9.27
C SER A 129 -2.24 -0.03 8.75
N VAL A 130 -2.38 -0.17 7.43
CA VAL A 130 -2.92 -1.37 6.76
C VAL A 130 -2.00 -2.57 6.95
N ASN A 131 -0.68 -2.39 6.90
CA ASN A 131 0.26 -3.49 7.13
C ASN A 131 0.16 -4.04 8.57
N PHE A 132 0.08 -3.17 9.58
CA PHE A 132 -0.19 -3.62 10.95
C PHE A 132 -1.56 -4.30 11.07
N LEU A 133 -2.60 -3.76 10.42
CA LEU A 133 -3.92 -4.37 10.38
C LEU A 133 -3.87 -5.79 9.79
N MET A 134 -3.24 -5.96 8.62
CA MET A 134 -3.09 -7.25 7.96
C MET A 134 -2.33 -8.24 8.84
N ALA A 135 -1.19 -7.83 9.41
CA ALA A 135 -0.39 -8.70 10.28
C ALA A 135 -1.15 -9.17 11.52
N LEU A 136 -1.90 -8.29 12.18
CA LEU A 136 -2.58 -8.56 13.44
C LEU A 136 -3.93 -9.25 13.25
N LYS A 137 -4.78 -8.68 12.38
CA LYS A 137 -6.12 -9.21 12.13
C LYS A 137 -6.08 -10.47 11.27
N GLY A 138 -5.18 -10.51 10.27
CA GLY A 138 -5.03 -11.67 9.40
C GLY A 138 -4.62 -12.92 10.18
N ARG A 139 -3.68 -12.81 11.13
CA ARG A 139 -3.32 -13.93 12.03
C ARG A 139 -4.48 -14.32 12.94
N ARG A 140 -5.17 -13.34 13.55
CA ARG A 140 -6.33 -13.62 14.41
C ARG A 140 -7.45 -14.37 13.68
N HIS A 141 -7.66 -14.07 12.40
CA HIS A 141 -8.67 -14.71 11.56
C HIS A 141 -8.15 -15.93 10.80
N ASN A 142 -6.93 -16.39 11.07
CA ASN A 142 -6.28 -17.50 10.36
C ASN A 142 -6.36 -17.34 8.82
N VAL A 143 -6.13 -16.12 8.33
CA VAL A 143 -6.09 -15.88 6.88
C VAL A 143 -4.89 -16.65 6.30
N PRO A 144 -5.13 -17.60 5.36
CA PRO A 144 -4.04 -18.36 4.78
C PRO A 144 -3.16 -17.48 3.89
N ASN A 145 -1.88 -17.83 3.80
CA ASN A 145 -0.90 -17.13 2.95
C ASN A 145 -0.87 -15.61 3.14
N LEU A 146 -0.99 -15.15 4.39
CA LEU A 146 -1.12 -13.74 4.73
C LEU A 146 -0.02 -12.86 4.10
N TRP A 147 1.19 -13.40 3.92
CA TRP A 147 2.32 -12.71 3.31
C TRP A 147 2.06 -12.30 1.85
N GLU A 148 1.21 -13.05 1.12
CA GLU A 148 0.87 -12.75 -0.28
C GLU A 148 0.11 -11.42 -0.40
N TYR A 149 -0.84 -11.16 0.52
CA TYR A 149 -1.58 -9.88 0.58
C TYR A 149 -0.65 -8.72 0.91
N PHE A 150 0.29 -8.94 1.84
CA PHE A 150 1.33 -7.95 2.13
C PHE A 150 2.19 -7.67 0.90
N ALA A 151 2.75 -8.71 0.28
CA ALA A 151 3.60 -8.58 -0.90
C ALA A 151 2.86 -7.91 -2.06
N LEU A 152 1.57 -8.25 -2.27
CA LEU A 152 0.72 -7.61 -3.27
C LEU A 152 0.61 -6.11 -3.00
N GLY A 153 0.38 -5.68 -1.76
CA GLY A 153 0.30 -4.27 -1.37
C GLY A 153 1.61 -3.49 -1.48
N GLN A 154 2.77 -4.18 -1.61
CA GLN A 154 4.05 -3.53 -1.91
C GLN A 154 4.27 -3.31 -3.42
N ILE A 155 3.56 -4.04 -4.26
CA ILE A 155 3.72 -4.06 -5.72
C ILE A 155 2.56 -3.35 -6.41
N LEU A 156 1.34 -3.67 -6.00
CA LEU A 156 0.10 -3.07 -6.47
C LEU A 156 -0.48 -2.10 -5.42
N PRO A 157 -1.50 -1.31 -5.77
CA PRO A 157 -2.13 -0.39 -4.85
C PRO A 157 -2.58 -1.06 -3.56
N ILE A 158 -2.35 -0.39 -2.43
CA ILE A 158 -2.69 -0.93 -1.12
C ILE A 158 -4.20 -1.12 -0.95
N SER A 159 -5.02 -0.26 -1.57
CA SER A 159 -6.49 -0.38 -1.56
C SER A 159 -6.99 -1.64 -2.26
N PHE A 160 -6.31 -2.08 -3.33
CA PHE A 160 -6.61 -3.35 -4.01
C PHE A 160 -6.29 -4.54 -3.11
N ALA A 161 -5.06 -4.57 -2.56
CA ALA A 161 -4.63 -5.62 -1.63
C ALA A 161 -5.53 -5.68 -0.38
N LEU A 162 -5.92 -4.53 0.16
CA LEU A 162 -6.82 -4.40 1.30
C LEU A 162 -8.22 -4.94 0.99
N GLY A 163 -8.77 -4.65 -0.19
CA GLY A 163 -10.05 -5.17 -0.64
C GLY A 163 -10.06 -6.70 -0.71
N LEU A 164 -9.02 -7.30 -1.32
CA LEU A 164 -8.86 -8.75 -1.37
C LEU A 164 -8.64 -9.36 0.02
N PHE A 165 -7.89 -8.69 0.89
CA PHE A 165 -7.70 -9.09 2.28
C PHE A 165 -9.03 -9.11 3.06
N TYR A 166 -9.91 -8.12 2.88
CA TYR A 166 -11.25 -8.14 3.48
C TYR A 166 -12.14 -9.24 2.92
N CYS A 167 -12.00 -9.61 1.65
CA CYS A 167 -12.63 -10.80 1.11
C CYS A 167 -12.17 -12.07 1.85
N ALA A 168 -10.86 -12.21 2.06
CA ALA A 168 -10.30 -13.34 2.81
C ALA A 168 -10.80 -13.38 4.26
N MET A 169 -10.82 -12.23 4.95
CA MET A 169 -11.36 -12.15 6.32
C MET A 169 -12.86 -12.50 6.38
N THR A 170 -13.64 -12.15 5.36
CA THR A 170 -15.07 -12.50 5.29
C THR A 170 -15.29 -13.99 5.11
N LEU A 171 -14.38 -14.68 4.41
CA LEU A 171 -14.42 -16.12 4.20
C LEU A 171 -13.81 -16.90 5.37
N ALA A 172 -12.82 -16.35 6.05
CA ALA A 172 -12.16 -16.98 7.17
C ALA A 172 -13.07 -17.06 8.42
N THR A 173 -12.84 -18.06 9.25
CA THR A 173 -13.49 -18.19 10.55
C THR A 173 -12.60 -17.58 11.62
N ALA A 174 -13.12 -16.58 12.35
CA ALA A 174 -12.40 -16.01 13.47
C ALA A 174 -12.23 -17.06 14.59
N ASP A 175 -11.01 -17.31 15.00
CA ASP A 175 -10.73 -18.06 16.21
C ASP A 175 -10.78 -17.11 17.41
N GLY A 176 -11.91 -17.11 18.14
CA GLY A 176 -12.15 -16.17 19.24
C GLY A 176 -11.18 -16.30 20.42
N LYS A 177 -10.46 -17.41 20.51
CA LYS A 177 -9.51 -17.70 21.60
C LYS A 177 -8.09 -17.21 21.32
N LYS A 178 -7.75 -16.89 20.07
CA LYS A 178 -6.41 -16.44 19.72
C LYS A 178 -6.23 -14.94 19.91
N GLN A 179 -5.25 -14.58 20.73
CA GLN A 179 -4.77 -13.21 20.83
C GLN A 179 -3.45 -13.06 20.05
N VAL A 180 -3.32 -11.98 19.32
CA VAL A 180 -2.07 -11.64 18.61
C VAL A 180 -1.41 -10.49 19.32
N ARG A 181 -0.13 -10.62 19.62
CA ARG A 181 0.70 -9.64 20.31
C ARG A 181 1.95 -9.32 19.52
N VAL A 182 2.46 -8.13 19.73
CA VAL A 182 3.75 -7.68 19.19
C VAL A 182 4.59 -7.11 20.33
N LYS A 183 5.88 -7.39 20.34
CA LYS A 183 6.79 -6.79 21.31
C LYS A 183 6.77 -5.26 21.15
N ARG A 184 6.47 -4.55 22.25
CA ARG A 184 6.28 -3.10 22.28
C ARG A 184 7.45 -2.33 21.66
N PHE A 185 8.66 -2.71 22.05
CA PHE A 185 9.87 -2.05 21.53
C PHE A 185 9.94 -2.07 19.99
N TRP A 186 9.74 -3.22 19.38
CA TRP A 186 9.83 -3.37 17.93
C TRP A 186 8.69 -2.66 17.19
N ALA A 187 7.47 -2.67 17.74
CA ALA A 187 6.35 -1.94 17.15
C ALA A 187 6.64 -0.43 17.15
N VAL A 188 7.08 0.11 18.30
CA VAL A 188 7.39 1.54 18.43
C VAL A 188 8.61 1.92 17.57
N ALA A 189 9.67 1.11 17.58
CA ALA A 189 10.86 1.34 16.76
C ALA A 189 10.53 1.36 15.26
N THR A 190 9.72 0.40 14.79
CA THR A 190 9.29 0.36 13.38
C THR A 190 8.51 1.60 13.00
N ILE A 191 7.53 2.00 13.83
CA ILE A 191 6.71 3.20 13.58
C ILE A 191 7.60 4.44 13.56
N ALA A 192 8.49 4.60 14.54
CA ALA A 192 9.37 5.76 14.65
C ALA A 192 10.33 5.86 13.47
N LEU A 193 10.99 4.76 13.08
CA LEU A 193 11.90 4.71 11.94
C LEU A 193 11.16 4.98 10.63
N TYR A 194 9.97 4.40 10.45
CA TYR A 194 9.16 4.65 9.27
C TYR A 194 8.76 6.13 9.15
N CYS A 195 8.28 6.72 10.24
CA CYS A 195 7.94 8.16 10.28
C CYS A 195 9.18 9.04 10.05
N SER A 196 10.36 8.65 10.56
CA SER A 196 11.62 9.33 10.27
C SER A 196 11.97 9.27 8.78
N CYS A 197 11.79 8.13 8.11
CA CYS A 197 11.97 8.04 6.67
C CYS A 197 11.03 9.00 5.92
N LEU A 198 9.75 9.07 6.32
CA LEU A 198 8.79 9.98 5.70
C LEU A 198 9.14 11.45 5.93
N ALA A 199 9.51 11.82 7.17
CA ALA A 199 9.89 13.20 7.50
C ALA A 199 11.09 13.70 6.68
N ASN A 200 12.03 12.81 6.36
CA ASN A 200 13.22 13.14 5.59
C ASN A 200 13.01 13.04 4.05
N ALA A 201 11.92 12.47 3.57
CA ALA A 201 11.75 12.18 2.14
C ALA A 201 11.81 13.44 1.25
N GLN A 202 11.23 14.57 1.70
CA GLN A 202 11.32 15.83 0.95
C GLN A 202 12.73 16.44 0.99
N LEU A 203 13.47 16.27 2.08
CA LEU A 203 14.81 16.83 2.25
C LEU A 203 15.82 16.14 1.32
N VAL A 204 15.59 14.87 1.00
CA VAL A 204 16.46 14.09 0.10
C VAL A 204 15.92 14.06 -1.34
N GLY A 205 14.82 14.76 -1.63
CA GLY A 205 14.32 14.94 -2.99
C GLY A 205 15.42 15.51 -3.90
N GLY A 206 15.53 14.97 -5.13
CA GLY A 206 16.59 15.34 -6.08
C GLY A 206 17.99 14.78 -5.75
N SER A 207 18.12 13.97 -4.70
CA SER A 207 19.41 13.36 -4.32
C SER A 207 19.43 11.85 -4.58
N VAL A 208 20.63 11.29 -4.63
CA VAL A 208 20.83 9.82 -4.76
C VAL A 208 20.29 9.02 -3.57
N TRP A 209 19.98 9.67 -2.45
CA TRP A 209 19.49 9.05 -1.23
C TRP A 209 17.98 8.80 -1.22
N LEU A 210 17.22 9.39 -2.15
CA LEU A 210 15.75 9.22 -2.21
C LEU A 210 15.34 7.76 -2.39
N MET A 211 15.96 7.05 -3.34
CA MET A 211 15.63 5.63 -3.59
C MET A 211 16.01 4.71 -2.43
N PRO A 212 17.22 4.79 -1.85
CA PRO A 212 17.55 4.04 -0.63
C PRO A 212 16.58 4.31 0.53
N LEU A 213 16.14 5.55 0.72
CA LEU A 213 15.18 5.92 1.77
C LEU A 213 13.80 5.26 1.54
N ILE A 214 13.30 5.29 0.31
CA ILE A 214 12.04 4.64 -0.07
C ILE A 214 12.12 3.11 0.16
N LEU A 215 13.24 2.49 -0.23
CA LEU A 215 13.45 1.05 -0.02
C LEU A 215 13.54 0.70 1.46
N ALA A 216 14.22 1.52 2.28
CA ALA A 216 14.29 1.35 3.73
C ALA A 216 12.89 1.45 4.37
N ALA A 217 12.09 2.45 3.99
CA ALA A 217 10.72 2.58 4.46
C ALA A 217 9.88 1.34 4.10
N ARG A 218 10.00 0.82 2.88
CA ARG A 218 9.30 -0.41 2.47
C ARG A 218 9.77 -1.65 3.24
N ALA A 219 11.07 -1.78 3.50
CA ALA A 219 11.62 -2.88 4.29
C ALA A 219 11.11 -2.88 5.73
N LEU A 220 10.92 -1.70 6.34
CA LEU A 220 10.36 -1.57 7.69
C LEU A 220 8.92 -2.10 7.78
N LEU A 221 8.16 -2.09 6.70
CA LEU A 221 6.79 -2.64 6.67
C LEU A 221 6.74 -4.18 6.79
N LEU A 222 7.87 -4.88 6.58
CA LEU A 222 7.98 -6.34 6.81
C LEU A 222 7.98 -6.70 8.31
N VAL A 223 8.47 -5.80 9.15
CA VAL A 223 8.69 -6.05 10.58
C VAL A 223 7.43 -6.52 11.31
N PRO A 224 6.23 -5.92 11.14
CA PRO A 224 5.01 -6.37 11.79
C PRO A 224 4.65 -7.83 11.50
N PHE A 225 4.94 -8.32 10.30
CA PHE A 225 4.65 -9.71 9.91
C PHE A 225 5.52 -10.73 10.61
N TYR A 226 6.80 -10.42 10.82
CA TYR A 226 7.73 -11.31 11.49
C TYR A 226 7.58 -11.29 13.00
N LEU A 227 7.19 -10.16 13.58
CA LEU A 227 7.18 -9.97 15.04
C LEU A 227 5.81 -10.21 15.67
N ALA A 228 4.74 -10.33 14.90
CA ALA A 228 3.44 -10.71 15.41
C ALA A 228 3.44 -12.19 15.84
N THR A 229 3.14 -12.48 17.10
CA THR A 229 3.07 -13.83 17.66
C THR A 229 1.66 -14.13 18.15
N GLU A 230 1.23 -15.39 17.98
CA GLU A 230 -0.04 -15.89 18.48
C GLU A 230 0.17 -16.46 19.90
N ILE A 231 -0.71 -16.11 20.83
CA ILE A 231 -0.71 -16.60 22.19
C ILE A 231 -2.11 -17.11 22.53
N GLU A 232 -2.21 -18.31 23.09
CA GLU A 232 -3.44 -18.84 23.65
C GLU A 232 -3.81 -18.07 24.92
N GLU A 233 -5.08 -17.75 25.12
CA GLU A 233 -5.57 -16.95 26.26
C GLU A 233 -5.19 -17.55 27.64
N GLU A 234 -5.05 -18.86 27.73
CA GLU A 234 -4.73 -19.58 28.98
C GLU A 234 -3.29 -19.34 29.49
N LYS A 235 -2.37 -18.85 28.64
CA LYS A 235 -0.95 -18.62 28.97
C LYS A 235 -0.60 -17.16 29.25
N VAL A 236 -1.58 -16.32 29.47
CA VAL A 236 -1.37 -14.89 29.69
C VAL A 236 -0.79 -14.61 31.09
N LYS A 237 0.51 -14.82 31.25
CA LYS A 237 1.26 -14.06 32.26
C LYS A 237 1.38 -12.61 31.75
N HIS A 238 1.11 -11.68 32.65
CA HIS A 238 1.24 -10.22 32.40
C HIS A 238 2.68 -9.86 32.01
N ASP A 239 3.05 -10.08 30.76
CA ASP A 239 4.28 -9.53 30.21
C ASP A 239 4.00 -8.08 29.79
N GLU A 240 4.42 -7.12 30.61
CA GLU A 240 4.31 -5.67 30.34
C GLU A 240 5.03 -5.25 29.05
N GLU A 241 5.91 -6.08 28.52
CA GLU A 241 6.66 -5.82 27.27
C GLU A 241 5.85 -6.08 25.99
N GLN A 242 4.66 -6.67 26.09
CA GLN A 242 3.85 -7.03 24.92
C GLN A 242 2.62 -6.14 24.77
N LEU A 243 2.46 -5.56 23.60
CA LEU A 243 1.26 -4.81 23.22
C LEU A 243 0.24 -5.71 22.57
N LEU A 244 -0.99 -5.70 23.09
CA LEU A 244 -2.17 -6.21 22.41
C LEU A 244 -2.37 -5.51 21.05
N SER A 245 -2.96 -6.23 20.11
CA SER A 245 -3.25 -5.70 18.76
C SER A 245 -3.97 -4.35 18.77
N SER A 246 -4.87 -4.11 19.74
CA SER A 246 -5.58 -2.84 19.91
C SER A 246 -4.65 -1.70 20.34
N GLY A 247 -3.65 -1.97 21.18
CA GLY A 247 -2.65 -1.00 21.62
C GLY A 247 -1.76 -0.53 20.47
N VAL A 248 -1.27 -1.47 19.68
CA VAL A 248 -0.45 -1.16 18.48
C VAL A 248 -1.26 -0.32 17.48
N GLN A 249 -2.51 -0.70 17.19
CA GLN A 249 -3.37 0.06 16.28
C GLN A 249 -3.60 1.50 16.75
N ARG A 250 -3.79 1.71 18.07
CA ARG A 250 -3.93 3.06 18.64
C ARG A 250 -2.66 3.89 18.46
N ILE A 251 -1.48 3.30 18.69
CA ILE A 251 -0.20 4.01 18.50
C ILE A 251 -0.03 4.40 17.03
N VAL A 252 -0.25 3.48 16.10
CA VAL A 252 -0.16 3.76 14.66
C VAL A 252 -1.13 4.86 14.25
N LEU A 253 -2.38 4.79 14.71
CA LEU A 253 -3.41 5.80 14.40
C LEU A 253 -3.01 7.18 14.95
N LEU A 254 -2.61 7.25 16.22
CA LEU A 254 -2.17 8.51 16.84
C LEU A 254 -0.98 9.13 16.10
N THR A 255 0.04 8.32 15.82
CA THR A 255 1.23 8.79 15.10
C THR A 255 0.88 9.28 13.70
N SER A 256 0.05 8.52 12.97
CA SER A 256 -0.40 8.91 11.63
C SER A 256 -1.21 10.21 11.67
N THR A 257 -2.08 10.38 12.67
CA THR A 257 -2.86 11.60 12.87
C THR A 257 -1.96 12.80 13.16
N VAL A 258 -1.00 12.65 14.06
CA VAL A 258 -0.05 13.72 14.42
C VAL A 258 0.78 14.14 13.21
N MET A 259 1.34 13.19 12.47
CA MET A 259 2.12 13.48 11.26
C MET A 259 1.28 14.18 10.18
N THR A 260 0.03 13.75 9.99
CA THR A 260 -0.89 14.38 9.05
C THR A 260 -1.25 15.80 9.48
N LEU A 261 -1.48 16.05 10.79
CA LEU A 261 -1.75 17.38 11.32
C LEU A 261 -0.55 18.33 11.14
N ILE A 262 0.66 17.87 11.45
CA ILE A 262 1.89 18.65 11.25
C ILE A 262 2.01 19.06 9.78
N LYS A 263 1.80 18.12 8.86
CA LYS A 263 1.88 18.39 7.41
C LYS A 263 0.76 19.32 6.94
N SER A 264 -0.44 19.18 7.48
CA SER A 264 -1.58 20.07 7.19
C SER A 264 -1.29 21.49 7.65
N MET A 265 -0.70 21.67 8.84
CA MET A 265 -0.28 23.00 9.33
C MET A 265 0.76 23.64 8.41
N GLN A 266 1.76 22.87 7.98
CA GLN A 266 2.77 23.36 7.03
C GLN A 266 2.14 23.85 5.73
N ILE A 267 1.22 23.07 5.16
CA ILE A 267 0.49 23.40 3.92
C ILE A 267 -0.32 24.70 4.07
N ILE A 268 -1.00 24.88 5.21
CA ILE A 268 -1.76 26.09 5.51
C ILE A 268 -0.81 27.30 5.64
N GLN A 269 0.34 27.14 6.30
CA GLN A 269 1.36 28.20 6.41
C GLN A 269 1.95 28.60 5.07
N GLU A 270 2.09 27.65 4.14
CA GLU A 270 2.54 27.91 2.77
C GLU A 270 1.45 28.53 1.87
N GLY A 271 0.24 28.75 2.40
CA GLY A 271 -0.87 29.38 1.69
C GLY A 271 -1.63 28.48 0.70
N TRP A 272 -1.48 27.16 0.81
CA TRP A 272 -2.23 26.23 -0.05
C TRP A 272 -3.71 26.21 0.32
N THR A 273 -4.56 26.32 -0.71
CA THR A 273 -6.01 26.15 -0.58
C THR A 273 -6.43 24.70 -0.80
N LEU A 274 -7.62 24.31 -0.31
CA LEU A 274 -8.19 22.99 -0.60
C LEU A 274 -8.33 22.72 -2.11
N GLN A 275 -8.67 23.74 -2.88
CA GLN A 275 -8.74 23.65 -4.34
C GLN A 275 -7.34 23.42 -4.94
N GLY A 276 -6.31 24.09 -4.42
CA GLY A 276 -4.92 23.86 -4.79
C GLY A 276 -4.46 22.44 -4.53
N LEU A 277 -4.77 21.90 -3.34
CA LEU A 277 -4.49 20.51 -2.99
C LEU A 277 -5.19 19.51 -3.91
N GLY A 278 -6.45 19.76 -4.25
CA GLY A 278 -7.18 18.93 -5.22
C GLY A 278 -6.58 18.97 -6.63
N ARG A 279 -6.11 20.14 -7.06
CA ARG A 279 -5.39 20.27 -8.35
C ARG A 279 -4.06 19.52 -8.32
N GLU A 280 -3.29 19.61 -7.24
CA GLU A 280 -2.02 18.88 -7.11
C GLU A 280 -2.21 17.36 -7.05
N LEU A 281 -3.30 16.87 -6.48
CA LEU A 281 -3.67 15.45 -6.56
C LEU A 281 -3.76 14.97 -8.02
N LEU A 282 -4.27 15.80 -8.92
CA LEU A 282 -4.48 15.45 -10.33
C LEU A 282 -3.37 15.96 -11.26
N SER A 283 -2.38 16.72 -10.74
CA SER A 283 -1.35 17.38 -11.54
C SER A 283 -0.35 16.41 -12.17
N HIS A 284 -0.13 15.26 -11.53
CA HIS A 284 0.84 14.26 -11.98
C HIS A 284 0.32 12.85 -11.69
N PRO A 285 0.37 11.91 -12.64
CA PRO A 285 -0.25 10.60 -12.48
C PRO A 285 0.38 9.75 -11.34
N ALA A 286 1.66 9.97 -10.99
CA ALA A 286 2.26 9.34 -9.82
C ALA A 286 1.61 9.82 -8.51
N VAL A 287 1.32 11.11 -8.37
CA VAL A 287 0.63 11.69 -7.21
C VAL A 287 -0.83 11.24 -7.19
N SER A 288 -1.50 11.26 -8.36
CA SER A 288 -2.87 10.74 -8.51
C SER A 288 -2.97 9.29 -8.09
N SER A 289 -1.99 8.46 -8.46
CA SER A 289 -1.97 7.05 -8.07
C SER A 289 -1.98 6.88 -6.54
N LEU A 290 -1.07 7.56 -5.83
CA LEU A 290 -0.98 7.45 -4.38
C LEU A 290 -2.16 8.09 -3.65
N GLY A 291 -2.59 9.29 -4.08
CA GLY A 291 -3.67 10.00 -3.42
C GLY A 291 -5.04 9.34 -3.63
N VAL A 292 -5.32 8.80 -4.82
CA VAL A 292 -6.55 8.03 -5.07
C VAL A 292 -6.51 6.69 -4.34
N ASP A 293 -5.35 6.03 -4.27
CA ASP A 293 -5.14 4.82 -3.47
C ASP A 293 -5.45 5.07 -1.98
N PHE A 294 -4.99 6.19 -1.43
CA PHE A 294 -5.32 6.64 -0.08
C PHE A 294 -6.84 6.78 0.11
N LEU A 295 -7.54 7.49 -0.79
CA LEU A 295 -8.98 7.72 -0.68
C LEU A 295 -9.78 6.41 -0.77
N LEU A 296 -9.44 5.53 -1.71
CA LEU A 296 -10.09 4.24 -1.87
C LEU A 296 -9.83 3.31 -0.68
N SER A 297 -8.64 3.38 -0.09
CA SER A 297 -8.31 2.63 1.12
C SER A 297 -9.12 3.10 2.34
N ILE A 298 -9.32 4.41 2.51
CA ILE A 298 -10.19 4.96 3.57
C ILE A 298 -11.62 4.48 3.38
N ILE A 299 -12.14 4.53 2.16
CA ILE A 299 -13.51 4.05 1.87
C ILE A 299 -13.62 2.57 2.23
N SER A 300 -12.66 1.74 1.81
CA SER A 300 -12.65 0.30 2.08
C SER A 300 -12.56 0.01 3.58
N PHE A 301 -11.70 0.71 4.30
CA PHE A 301 -11.55 0.58 5.76
C PHE A 301 -12.80 1.01 6.52
N THR A 302 -13.39 2.14 6.13
CA THR A 302 -14.63 2.65 6.75
C THR A 302 -15.77 1.68 6.55
N TRP A 303 -15.94 1.17 5.33
CA TRP A 303 -16.95 0.17 5.00
C TRP A 303 -16.77 -1.12 5.82
N TRP A 304 -15.54 -1.60 5.92
CA TRP A 304 -15.20 -2.76 6.73
C TRP A 304 -15.56 -2.51 8.22
N SER A 305 -15.17 -1.37 8.77
CA SER A 305 -15.42 -1.02 10.17
C SER A 305 -16.93 -0.98 10.50
N ILE A 306 -17.76 -0.43 9.61
CA ILE A 306 -19.21 -0.39 9.77
C ILE A 306 -19.81 -1.81 9.71
N THR A 307 -19.29 -2.65 8.81
CA THR A 307 -19.81 -4.02 8.65
C THR A 307 -19.38 -4.94 9.78
N ASP A 308 -18.13 -4.83 10.27
CA ASP A 308 -17.60 -5.59 11.43
C ASP A 308 -18.39 -5.24 12.72
N TYR A 309 -18.69 -3.96 12.93
CA TYR A 309 -19.50 -3.52 14.09
C TYR A 309 -20.91 -4.11 14.08
N ARG A 310 -21.56 -4.23 12.93
CA ARG A 310 -22.93 -4.79 12.80
C ARG A 310 -23.00 -6.31 12.96
N THR A 311 -21.88 -6.99 12.89
CA THR A 311 -21.81 -8.46 12.99
C THR A 311 -21.40 -8.96 14.38
N ARG A 312 -20.96 -8.07 15.26
CA ARG A 312 -20.70 -8.32 16.69
C ARG A 312 -21.95 -8.08 17.52
#